data_6e50e304653a852566e2d47fa47f647a
#
_entry.id   6e50e304653a852566e2d47fa47f647a
#
_cell.length_a   1.000
_cell.length_b   1.000
_cell.length_c   1.000
_cell.angle_alpha   90.00
_cell.angle_beta   90.00
_cell.angle_gamma   90.00
#
_symmetry.space_group_name_H-M   'P 1'
#
loop_
_entity.id
_entity.type
_entity.pdbx_description
1 polymer ?
#
loop_
_entity_poly.entity_id
_entity_poly.type
_entity_poly.pdbx_seq_one_letter_code
_entity_poly.pdbx_strand_id
1 'polypeptide(L)'
;MNKKYGLIAVGVAVVLLVIILVVTGVTKGDNPNKKPALVASDEATLQAQEGNYKLKITKVLEVAPNPKEGEAPEAESVAIVVYEYTNGDIEHGLVIGNTHFKAFDSKGKELEQYPQKDLFEPSDVGKSGTFTASVAFALNNDDDYLKIEYYKDISAKKPDVVFEQKW
;
A
#
# COMPACT_ATOMS: atom_id res chain seq x y z
N MET A 1 -56.84 -30.04 -3.18
CA MET A 1 -55.45 -30.35 -2.79
C MET A 1 -54.55 -29.18 -3.22
N ASN A 2 -54.26 -28.27 -2.30
CA ASN A 2 -53.50 -27.06 -2.58
C ASN A 2 -52.06 -27.22 -2.08
N LYS A 3 -51.10 -27.22 -2.97
CA LYS A 3 -49.68 -27.14 -2.61
C LYS A 3 -49.24 -25.67 -2.77
N LYS A 4 -49.01 -25.03 -1.65
CA LYS A 4 -48.37 -23.70 -1.55
C LYS A 4 -46.88 -23.88 -1.76
N TYR A 5 -46.33 -23.29 -2.79
CA TYR A 5 -44.87 -23.12 -2.92
C TYR A 5 -44.47 -21.81 -2.27
N GLY A 6 -43.77 -21.92 -1.15
CA GLY A 6 -43.20 -20.81 -0.47
C GLY A 6 -41.99 -20.27 -1.26
N LEU A 7 -42.04 -19.00 -1.52
CA LEU A 7 -40.94 -18.22 -2.11
C LEU A 7 -39.85 -18.03 -1.05
N ILE A 8 -38.71 -18.71 -1.24
CA ILE A 8 -37.53 -18.47 -0.41
C ILE A 8 -36.80 -17.25 -1.00
N ALA A 9 -36.97 -16.11 -0.35
CA ALA A 9 -36.16 -14.94 -0.60
C ALA A 9 -34.75 -15.21 -0.06
N VAL A 10 -33.79 -15.43 -0.95
CA VAL A 10 -32.37 -15.47 -0.58
C VAL A 10 -31.90 -14.04 -0.41
N GLY A 11 -31.93 -13.58 0.82
CA GLY A 11 -31.29 -12.32 1.22
C GLY A 11 -29.78 -12.50 1.17
N VAL A 12 -29.14 -11.84 0.23
CA VAL A 12 -27.68 -11.68 0.22
C VAL A 12 -27.34 -10.72 1.37
N ALA A 13 -27.01 -11.30 2.51
CA ALA A 13 -26.40 -10.55 3.60
C ALA A 13 -24.96 -10.24 3.19
N VAL A 14 -24.69 -9.00 2.80
CA VAL A 14 -23.33 -8.46 2.73
C VAL A 14 -22.84 -8.36 4.17
N VAL A 15 -22.11 -9.38 4.60
CA VAL A 15 -21.40 -9.35 5.87
C VAL A 15 -20.20 -8.43 5.68
N LEU A 16 -20.33 -7.19 6.10
CA LEU A 16 -19.20 -6.31 6.37
C LEU A 16 -18.43 -6.93 7.54
N LEU A 17 -17.43 -7.74 7.22
CA LEU A 17 -16.50 -8.31 8.19
C LEU A 17 -15.56 -7.19 8.62
N VAL A 18 -15.93 -6.46 9.66
CA VAL A 18 -15.00 -5.64 10.42
C VAL A 18 -14.09 -6.61 11.15
N ILE A 19 -12.94 -6.91 10.55
CA ILE A 19 -11.90 -7.69 11.22
C ILE A 19 -11.27 -6.79 12.27
N ILE A 20 -11.79 -6.85 13.48
CA ILE A 20 -11.04 -6.45 14.67
C ILE A 20 -10.02 -7.56 14.87
N LEU A 21 -8.80 -7.34 14.38
CA LEU A 21 -7.68 -8.24 14.63
C LEU A 21 -7.29 -8.12 16.11
N VAL A 22 -7.88 -8.96 16.94
CA VAL A 22 -7.37 -9.23 18.29
C VAL A 22 -6.15 -10.15 18.11
N VAL A 23 -4.99 -9.54 17.97
CA VAL A 23 -3.73 -10.28 18.00
C VAL A 23 -3.46 -10.69 19.45
N THR A 24 -3.88 -11.90 19.82
CA THR A 24 -3.42 -12.56 21.03
C THR A 24 -2.12 -13.30 20.73
N GLY A 25 -1.03 -12.55 20.71
CA GLY A 25 0.32 -13.07 20.58
C GLY A 25 1.28 -12.07 21.19
N VAL A 26 1.37 -12.04 22.51
CA VAL A 26 2.37 -11.23 23.23
C VAL A 26 3.73 -11.87 23.03
N THR A 27 4.49 -11.43 22.03
CA THR A 27 5.93 -11.62 21.98
C THR A 27 6.60 -10.52 22.80
N LYS A 28 7.45 -10.92 23.70
CA LYS A 28 8.22 -10.06 24.61
C LYS A 28 9.06 -9.06 23.79
N GLY A 29 8.69 -7.78 23.83
CA GLY A 29 9.53 -6.70 23.31
C GLY A 29 8.82 -5.63 22.47
N ASP A 30 7.52 -5.72 22.22
CA ASP A 30 6.83 -4.72 21.40
C ASP A 30 6.55 -3.44 22.17
N ASN A 31 7.02 -2.33 21.62
CA ASN A 31 6.70 -0.99 22.09
C ASN A 31 5.18 -0.75 21.92
N PRO A 32 4.42 -0.50 23.01
CA PRO A 32 2.96 -0.34 22.96
C PRO A 32 2.48 0.85 22.08
N ASN A 33 3.40 1.70 21.61
CA ASN A 33 3.11 2.83 20.73
C ASN A 33 3.40 2.54 19.24
N LYS A 34 3.79 1.31 18.87
CA LYS A 34 4.03 0.95 17.48
C LYS A 34 2.69 0.51 16.86
N LYS A 35 2.21 1.25 15.86
CA LYS A 35 1.09 0.79 15.04
C LYS A 35 1.50 -0.52 14.37
N PRO A 36 0.62 -1.54 14.31
CA PRO A 36 0.91 -2.76 13.57
C PRO A 36 1.16 -2.42 12.09
N ALA A 37 2.11 -3.11 11.47
CA ALA A 37 2.29 -3.03 10.03
C ALA A 37 1.12 -3.72 9.32
N LEU A 38 0.69 -3.14 8.21
CA LEU A 38 -0.33 -3.72 7.34
C LEU A 38 0.35 -4.69 6.36
N VAL A 39 -0.29 -5.79 6.01
CA VAL A 39 0.17 -6.61 4.88
C VAL A 39 -0.22 -5.94 3.56
N ALA A 40 0.53 -6.18 2.50
CA ALA A 40 0.11 -5.76 1.16
C ALA A 40 -1.25 -6.38 0.85
N SER A 41 -2.19 -5.59 0.39
CA SER A 41 -3.63 -5.78 0.27
C SER A 41 -4.50 -5.16 1.37
N ASP A 42 -3.96 -4.83 2.52
CA ASP A 42 -4.70 -4.06 3.52
C ASP A 42 -4.87 -2.61 3.07
N GLU A 43 -5.99 -2.01 3.45
CA GLU A 43 -6.33 -0.63 3.13
C GLU A 43 -6.15 0.26 4.35
N ALA A 44 -5.39 1.34 4.19
CA ALA A 44 -5.26 2.38 5.20
C ALA A 44 -6.18 3.56 4.89
N THR A 45 -6.98 4.00 5.86
CA THR A 45 -7.72 5.26 5.78
C THR A 45 -6.93 6.35 6.47
N LEU A 46 -6.69 7.44 5.77
CA LEU A 46 -5.84 8.55 6.19
C LEU A 46 -6.62 9.85 6.22
N GLN A 47 -6.30 10.71 7.20
CA GLN A 47 -6.87 12.05 7.31
C GLN A 47 -5.90 13.08 6.73
N ALA A 48 -6.39 13.94 5.84
CA ALA A 48 -5.75 15.17 5.42
C ALA A 48 -6.44 16.38 6.11
N GLN A 49 -5.95 17.59 5.85
CA GLN A 49 -6.57 18.79 6.41
C GLN A 49 -7.99 19.04 5.86
N GLU A 50 -8.21 18.65 4.61
CA GLU A 50 -9.44 18.94 3.85
C GLU A 50 -10.31 17.71 3.58
N GLY A 51 -10.06 16.60 4.26
CA GLY A 51 -10.83 15.39 4.05
C GLY A 51 -10.06 14.11 4.33
N ASN A 52 -10.61 13.00 3.89
CA ASN A 52 -9.99 11.70 4.05
C ASN A 52 -9.67 11.07 2.69
N TYR A 53 -8.74 10.11 2.70
CA TYR A 53 -8.41 9.30 1.55
C TYR A 53 -7.97 7.91 2.00
N LYS A 54 -7.92 6.99 1.06
CA LYS A 54 -7.49 5.62 1.27
C LYS A 54 -6.24 5.33 0.47
N LEU A 55 -5.38 4.51 1.03
CA LEU A 55 -4.16 4.00 0.39
C LEU A 55 -4.07 2.50 0.60
N LYS A 56 -3.75 1.78 -0.47
CA LYS A 56 -3.61 0.33 -0.47
C LYS A 56 -2.43 -0.07 -1.36
N ILE A 57 -1.59 -0.98 -0.87
CA ILE A 57 -0.63 -1.68 -1.73
C ILE A 57 -1.37 -2.87 -2.36
N THR A 58 -1.52 -2.85 -3.67
CA THR A 58 -2.28 -3.88 -4.38
C THR A 58 -1.41 -5.05 -4.82
N LYS A 59 -0.12 -4.78 -5.10
CA LYS A 59 0.81 -5.78 -5.59
C LYS A 59 2.25 -5.34 -5.37
N VAL A 60 3.12 -6.31 -5.10
CA VAL A 60 4.58 -6.16 -5.19
C VAL A 60 5.09 -7.19 -6.20
N LEU A 61 5.94 -6.76 -7.12
CA LEU A 61 6.52 -7.58 -8.17
C LEU A 61 8.03 -7.45 -8.13
N GLU A 62 8.74 -8.55 -8.20
CA GLU A 62 10.15 -8.55 -8.49
C GLU A 62 10.38 -8.76 -9.99
N VAL A 63 11.18 -7.89 -10.60
CA VAL A 63 11.47 -7.90 -12.04
C VAL A 63 12.95 -7.62 -12.30
N ALA A 64 13.41 -7.93 -13.51
CA ALA A 64 14.74 -7.54 -13.96
C ALA A 64 14.84 -6.00 -14.08
N PRO A 65 16.01 -5.40 -13.77
CA PRO A 65 16.27 -3.98 -13.98
C PRO A 65 16.08 -3.57 -15.44
N ASN A 66 15.27 -2.54 -15.68
CA ASN A 66 15.04 -1.92 -16.98
C ASN A 66 14.90 -0.40 -16.81
N PRO A 67 16.03 0.33 -16.60
CA PRO A 67 15.95 1.74 -16.25
C PRO A 67 15.48 2.60 -17.42
N LYS A 68 14.81 3.71 -17.09
CA LYS A 68 14.65 4.84 -18.00
C LYS A 68 16.04 5.39 -18.37
N GLU A 69 16.12 6.19 -19.43
CA GLU A 69 17.36 6.86 -19.78
C GLU A 69 17.85 7.74 -18.62
N GLY A 70 19.13 7.66 -18.32
CA GLY A 70 19.77 8.38 -17.23
C GLY A 70 20.52 7.46 -16.25
N GLU A 71 20.95 8.05 -15.13
CA GLU A 71 21.61 7.31 -14.06
C GLU A 71 20.59 6.53 -13.24
N ALA A 72 20.86 5.25 -13.02
CA ALA A 72 20.09 4.38 -12.13
C ALA A 72 21.03 3.77 -11.07
N PRO A 73 20.55 3.53 -9.85
CA PRO A 73 21.34 2.78 -8.86
C PRO A 73 21.61 1.36 -9.36
N GLU A 74 22.69 0.76 -8.87
CA GLU A 74 22.94 -0.66 -9.13
C GLU A 74 21.81 -1.51 -8.50
N ALA A 75 21.33 -2.49 -9.22
CA ALA A 75 20.31 -3.40 -8.77
C ALA A 75 20.48 -4.78 -9.40
N GLU A 76 20.40 -5.85 -8.60
CA GLU A 76 20.31 -7.23 -9.07
C GLU A 76 18.89 -7.51 -9.60
N SER A 77 17.89 -7.01 -8.90
CA SER A 77 16.48 -7.00 -9.30
C SER A 77 15.79 -5.72 -8.82
N VAL A 78 14.53 -5.54 -9.19
CA VAL A 78 13.74 -4.35 -8.86
C VAL A 78 12.41 -4.76 -8.28
N ALA A 79 12.08 -4.25 -7.10
CA ALA A 79 10.74 -4.38 -6.52
C ALA A 79 9.83 -3.27 -7.05
N ILE A 80 8.81 -3.62 -7.83
CA ILE A 80 7.75 -2.71 -8.24
C ILE A 80 6.61 -2.82 -7.24
N VAL A 81 6.34 -1.73 -6.55
CA VAL A 81 5.21 -1.58 -5.62
C VAL A 81 4.07 -0.90 -6.35
N VAL A 82 2.99 -1.62 -6.60
CA VAL A 82 1.76 -1.08 -7.19
C VAL A 82 0.83 -0.69 -6.05
N TYR A 83 0.39 0.55 -6.06
CA TYR A 83 -0.49 1.09 -5.05
C TYR A 83 -1.71 1.77 -5.67
N GLU A 84 -2.80 1.73 -4.92
CA GLU A 84 -4.05 2.38 -5.26
C GLU A 84 -4.37 3.42 -4.19
N TYR A 85 -4.80 4.59 -4.62
CA TYR A 85 -5.31 5.61 -3.73
C TYR A 85 -6.68 6.10 -4.18
N THR A 86 -7.55 6.29 -3.20
CA THR A 86 -8.92 6.78 -3.41
C THR A 86 -9.10 8.07 -2.65
N ASN A 87 -9.44 9.13 -3.36
CA ASN A 87 -9.85 10.39 -2.74
C ASN A 87 -11.27 10.21 -2.16
N GLY A 88 -11.42 10.35 -0.84
CA GLY A 88 -12.73 10.30 -0.19
C GLY A 88 -13.52 11.58 -0.46
N ASP A 89 -13.06 12.67 0.10
CA ASP A 89 -13.81 13.93 0.12
C ASP A 89 -12.93 15.20 0.00
N ILE A 90 -11.67 15.06 -0.45
CA ILE A 90 -10.77 16.20 -0.70
C ILE A 90 -11.20 16.91 -1.99
N GLU A 91 -11.65 18.16 -1.89
CA GLU A 91 -12.23 18.91 -3.01
C GLU A 91 -11.21 19.30 -4.09
N HIS A 92 -9.95 19.58 -3.71
CA HIS A 92 -8.91 20.05 -4.64
C HIS A 92 -8.17 18.92 -5.36
N GLY A 93 -8.66 17.67 -5.21
CA GLY A 93 -7.99 16.50 -5.76
C GLY A 93 -6.93 15.91 -4.84
N LEU A 94 -6.43 14.75 -5.24
CA LEU A 94 -5.42 14.00 -4.50
C LEU A 94 -4.39 13.41 -5.46
N VAL A 95 -3.11 13.67 -5.21
CA VAL A 95 -1.99 12.98 -5.86
C VAL A 95 -1.10 12.36 -4.79
N ILE A 96 -0.80 11.07 -4.93
CA ILE A 96 0.22 10.41 -4.11
C ILE A 96 1.40 10.06 -4.99
N GLY A 97 2.46 10.87 -4.91
CA GLY A 97 3.67 10.71 -5.70
C GLY A 97 4.67 9.72 -5.08
N ASN A 98 5.66 9.32 -5.87
CA ASN A 98 6.67 8.34 -5.48
C ASN A 98 7.50 8.78 -4.27
N THR A 99 7.73 10.08 -4.11
CA THR A 99 8.49 10.65 -2.98
C THR A 99 7.87 10.42 -1.60
N HIS A 100 6.58 10.06 -1.56
CA HIS A 100 5.89 9.71 -0.32
C HIS A 100 6.23 8.31 0.21
N PHE A 101 6.98 7.52 -0.56
CA PHE A 101 7.30 6.15 -0.20
C PHE A 101 8.80 5.96 0.05
N LYS A 102 9.10 5.18 1.09
CA LYS A 102 10.39 4.57 1.36
C LYS A 102 10.22 3.08 1.50
N ALA A 103 11.25 2.33 1.10
CA ALA A 103 11.27 0.89 1.27
C ALA A 103 12.53 0.44 2.01
N PHE A 104 12.43 -0.68 2.71
CA PHE A 104 13.51 -1.25 3.51
C PHE A 104 13.52 -2.76 3.34
N ASP A 105 14.72 -3.33 3.33
CA ASP A 105 14.94 -4.77 3.34
C ASP A 105 14.70 -5.39 4.73
N SER A 106 14.84 -6.72 4.85
CA SER A 106 14.67 -7.46 6.12
C SER A 106 15.68 -7.06 7.19
N LYS A 107 16.81 -6.47 6.81
CA LYS A 107 17.86 -5.97 7.71
C LYS A 107 17.61 -4.52 8.15
N GLY A 108 16.56 -3.88 7.61
CA GLY A 108 16.21 -2.49 7.87
C GLY A 108 17.06 -1.48 7.10
N LYS A 109 17.77 -1.90 6.05
CA LYS A 109 18.49 -1.00 5.13
C LYS A 109 17.48 -0.34 4.21
N GLU A 110 17.53 0.99 4.08
CA GLU A 110 16.72 1.75 3.12
C GLU A 110 17.16 1.41 1.68
N LEU A 111 16.18 1.14 0.82
CA LEU A 111 16.37 0.83 -0.58
C LEU A 111 16.24 2.10 -1.41
N GLU A 112 17.09 2.26 -2.42
CA GLU A 112 17.02 3.39 -3.33
C GLU A 112 15.86 3.23 -4.32
N GLN A 113 15.16 4.34 -4.62
CA GLN A 113 14.16 4.33 -5.69
C GLN A 113 14.85 4.07 -7.04
N TYR A 114 14.22 3.22 -7.84
CA TYR A 114 14.75 2.80 -9.14
C TYR A 114 13.92 3.40 -10.29
N PRO A 115 14.54 4.03 -11.30
CA PRO A 115 13.82 4.64 -12.43
C PRO A 115 13.41 3.58 -13.46
N GLN A 116 12.60 2.60 -13.07
CA GLN A 116 12.12 1.51 -13.92
C GLN A 116 11.24 2.06 -15.05
N LYS A 117 11.34 1.47 -16.24
CA LYS A 117 10.40 1.73 -17.34
C LYS A 117 9.02 1.16 -17.04
N ASP A 118 8.02 1.66 -17.76
CA ASP A 118 6.64 1.16 -17.75
C ASP A 118 5.94 1.20 -16.38
N LEU A 119 6.39 2.10 -15.48
CA LEU A 119 5.67 2.39 -14.25
C LEU A 119 4.40 3.19 -14.54
N PHE A 120 3.36 2.96 -13.74
CA PHE A 120 2.16 3.79 -13.71
C PHE A 120 2.48 5.09 -12.95
N GLU A 121 2.62 6.17 -13.68
CA GLU A 121 2.90 7.48 -13.06
C GLU A 121 1.67 7.97 -12.29
N PRO A 122 1.86 8.56 -11.09
CA PRO A 122 0.75 9.08 -10.30
C PRO A 122 0.04 10.24 -11.00
N SER A 123 -1.27 10.33 -10.82
CA SER A 123 -2.11 11.38 -11.41
C SER A 123 -3.14 11.89 -10.41
N ASP A 124 -3.59 13.11 -10.61
CA ASP A 124 -4.62 13.71 -9.77
C ASP A 124 -5.97 12.99 -9.89
N VAL A 125 -6.62 12.76 -8.75
CA VAL A 125 -7.97 12.22 -8.69
C VAL A 125 -8.89 13.15 -7.93
N GLY A 126 -9.96 13.53 -8.60
CA GLY A 126 -11.05 14.28 -7.99
C GLY A 126 -11.77 13.47 -6.90
N LYS A 127 -12.65 14.14 -6.19
CA LYS A 127 -13.47 13.58 -5.12
C LYS A 127 -14.12 12.24 -5.51
N SER A 128 -14.03 11.27 -4.65
CA SER A 128 -14.50 9.88 -4.83
C SER A 128 -13.83 9.12 -5.99
N GLY A 129 -12.80 9.69 -6.61
CA GLY A 129 -12.00 9.03 -7.65
C GLY A 129 -10.96 8.09 -7.06
N THR A 130 -10.55 7.11 -7.85
CA THR A 130 -9.51 6.15 -7.53
C THR A 130 -8.47 6.10 -8.64
N PHE A 131 -7.20 5.98 -8.27
CA PHE A 131 -6.10 5.86 -9.22
C PHE A 131 -5.10 4.79 -8.77
N THR A 132 -4.52 4.11 -9.75
CA THR A 132 -3.45 3.13 -9.53
C THR A 132 -2.14 3.69 -10.06
N ALA A 133 -1.11 3.70 -9.22
CA ALA A 133 0.22 4.12 -9.59
C ALA A 133 1.26 3.08 -9.12
N SER A 134 2.53 3.29 -9.45
CA SER A 134 3.60 2.40 -9.02
C SER A 134 4.89 3.14 -8.77
N VAL A 135 5.66 2.63 -7.80
CA VAL A 135 7.01 3.05 -7.48
C VAL A 135 7.92 1.83 -7.47
N ALA A 136 9.18 2.01 -7.82
CA ALA A 136 10.13 0.91 -7.87
C ALA A 136 11.35 1.18 -6.98
N PHE A 137 11.93 0.11 -6.42
CA PHE A 137 13.09 0.14 -5.54
C PHE A 137 14.13 -0.89 -5.97
N ALA A 138 15.40 -0.49 -5.89
CA ALA A 138 16.53 -1.36 -6.21
C ALA A 138 16.70 -2.45 -5.14
N LEU A 139 16.77 -3.71 -5.55
CA LEU A 139 17.12 -4.85 -4.70
C LEU A 139 18.54 -5.32 -5.04
N ASN A 140 19.38 -5.51 -4.02
CA ASN A 140 20.77 -5.94 -4.13
C ASN A 140 21.04 -7.16 -3.23
N ASN A 141 20.03 -7.99 -3.02
CA ASN A 141 20.13 -9.21 -2.24
C ASN A 141 18.95 -10.13 -2.56
N ASP A 142 19.08 -11.41 -2.22
CA ASP A 142 18.01 -12.43 -2.33
C ASP A 142 17.00 -12.32 -1.20
N ASP A 143 16.59 -11.11 -0.82
CA ASP A 143 15.65 -10.90 0.29
C ASP A 143 14.21 -11.11 -0.21
N ASP A 144 13.46 -11.93 0.53
CA ASP A 144 12.04 -12.19 0.26
C ASP A 144 11.08 -11.25 1.02
N TYR A 145 11.61 -10.14 1.53
CA TYR A 145 10.88 -9.21 2.39
C TYR A 145 11.05 -7.75 1.97
N LEU A 146 9.96 -7.02 2.01
CA LEU A 146 9.92 -5.59 1.79
C LEU A 146 9.05 -4.90 2.86
N LYS A 147 9.62 -3.94 3.56
CA LYS A 147 8.87 -2.99 4.38
C LYS A 147 8.70 -1.70 3.60
N ILE A 148 7.46 -1.27 3.40
CA ILE A 148 7.10 -0.06 2.67
C ILE A 148 6.54 0.95 3.67
N GLU A 149 7.14 2.11 3.77
CA GLU A 149 6.71 3.21 4.62
C GLU A 149 6.10 4.33 3.77
N TYR A 150 4.93 4.79 4.15
CA TYR A 150 4.24 5.91 3.53
C TYR A 150 4.23 7.12 4.45
N TYR A 151 4.54 8.28 3.88
CA TYR A 151 4.63 9.57 4.56
C TYR A 151 3.70 10.58 3.89
N LYS A 152 2.72 11.13 4.59
CA LYS A 152 1.91 12.27 4.12
C LYS A 152 2.77 13.51 3.95
N ASP A 153 3.63 13.75 4.93
CA ASP A 153 4.65 14.78 4.89
C ASP A 153 6.02 14.12 4.71
N ILE A 154 6.64 14.33 3.56
CA ILE A 154 7.94 13.74 3.21
C ILE A 154 9.07 14.18 4.16
N SER A 155 8.89 15.26 4.92
CA SER A 155 9.84 15.74 5.94
C SER A 155 9.63 15.09 7.32
N ALA A 156 8.55 14.32 7.50
CA ALA A 156 8.24 13.68 8.77
C ALA A 156 9.29 12.62 9.14
N LYS A 157 9.57 12.51 10.44
CA LYS A 157 10.52 11.51 10.97
C LYS A 157 9.89 10.11 11.15
N LYS A 158 8.59 10.01 11.07
CA LYS A 158 7.86 8.76 11.27
C LYS A 158 6.85 8.59 10.16
N PRO A 159 6.69 7.37 9.63
CA PRO A 159 5.67 7.09 8.64
C PRO A 159 4.26 7.20 9.22
N ASP A 160 3.32 7.58 8.36
CA ASP A 160 1.90 7.53 8.68
C ASP A 160 1.35 6.10 8.60
N VAL A 161 1.87 5.31 7.65
CA VAL A 161 1.50 3.90 7.44
C VAL A 161 2.75 3.09 7.13
N VAL A 162 2.76 1.85 7.59
CA VAL A 162 3.78 0.84 7.25
C VAL A 162 3.07 -0.38 6.69
N PHE A 163 3.52 -0.84 5.53
CA PHE A 163 3.11 -2.10 4.94
C PHE A 163 4.30 -3.06 4.95
N GLU A 164 4.03 -4.35 5.14
CA GLU A 164 5.03 -5.40 5.06
C GLU A 164 4.59 -6.45 4.04
N GLN A 165 5.52 -6.89 3.21
CA GLN A 165 5.28 -7.89 2.19
C GLN A 165 6.41 -8.91 2.20
N LYS A 166 6.02 -10.19 2.09
CA LYS A 166 6.91 -11.29 1.71
C LYS A 166 6.43 -11.89 0.39
N TRP A 167 7.34 -12.32 -0.47
CA TRP A 167 7.07 -13.00 -1.74
C TRP A 167 7.85 -14.29 -1.91
#